data_e64471a720f6b67814d60d19a7d628b1
#
_entry.id   e64471a720f6b67814d60d19a7d628b1
#
_cell.length_a   1.000
_cell.length_b   1.000
_cell.length_c   1.000
_cell.angle_alpha   90.00
_cell.angle_beta   90.00
_cell.angle_gamma   90.00
#
_symmetry.space_group_name_H-M   'P 1'
#
loop_
_entity.id
_entity.type
_entity.pdbx_description
1 polymer ?
#
loop_
_entity_poly.entity_id
_entity_poly.type
_entity_poly.pdbx_seq_one_letter_code
_entity_poly.pdbx_strand_id
1 'polypeptide(L)'
;MNRLLVCLAALAVAGCANFTAKEAKMDTKEFYVGKISDCMQIADRHPRFRQALAFLARPDLATLPCGRYEIDGDNCWAMVQDADLKPFGDVQHPEVHGTYIDIQAPITGPETIGLLAITPEARAAVAFDAKKDIGFFDAKTEPVTLQPGEFAILMPPLGAHAPCRSLDGARKIRKLVIKIRN
;
A
#
# COMPACT_ATOMS: atom_id res chain seq x y z
N MET A 1 19.67 36.37 61.49
CA MET A 1 18.59 35.85 60.68
C MET A 1 19.18 35.45 59.31
N ASN A 2 19.64 34.19 59.22
CA ASN A 2 20.28 33.63 58.01
C ASN A 2 19.23 32.87 57.20
N ARG A 3 18.98 33.32 56.01
CA ARG A 3 18.22 32.55 55.02
C ARG A 3 19.19 31.74 54.16
N LEU A 4 19.16 30.44 54.37
CA LEU A 4 19.86 29.46 53.56
C LEU A 4 19.16 29.32 52.20
N LEU A 5 19.85 29.66 51.10
CA LEU A 5 19.41 29.42 49.75
C LEU A 5 19.85 28.01 49.35
N VAL A 6 18.89 27.10 49.18
CA VAL A 6 19.15 25.75 48.65
C VAL A 6 19.00 25.82 47.11
N CYS A 7 20.15 25.76 46.43
CA CYS A 7 20.16 25.53 44.97
C CYS A 7 19.86 24.09 44.65
N LEU A 8 18.67 23.80 44.08
CA LEU A 8 18.41 22.52 43.43
C LEU A 8 19.04 22.52 42.03
N ALA A 9 20.09 21.75 41.86
CA ALA A 9 20.62 21.45 40.53
C ALA A 9 19.74 20.40 39.88
N ALA A 10 18.99 20.78 38.83
CA ALA A 10 18.30 19.85 37.98
C ALA A 10 19.29 19.18 37.03
N LEU A 11 19.56 17.88 37.25
CA LEU A 11 20.25 17.05 36.27
C LEU A 11 19.31 16.80 35.09
N ALA A 12 19.56 17.45 33.96
CA ALA A 12 18.93 17.09 32.69
C ALA A 12 19.62 15.81 32.17
N VAL A 13 18.99 14.69 32.33
CA VAL A 13 19.35 13.45 31.64
C VAL A 13 18.83 13.57 30.22
N ALA A 14 19.72 13.95 29.29
CA ALA A 14 19.46 13.84 27.87
C ALA A 14 19.47 12.36 27.46
N GLY A 15 18.33 11.71 27.61
CA GLY A 15 18.06 10.41 27.02
C GLY A 15 17.90 10.58 25.52
N CYS A 16 18.94 10.29 24.73
CA CYS A 16 18.79 10.02 23.30
C CYS A 16 17.90 8.78 23.16
N ALA A 17 16.61 9.00 23.04
CA ALA A 17 15.72 7.97 22.56
C ALA A 17 16.07 7.73 21.10
N ASN A 18 16.84 6.67 20.83
CA ASN A 18 16.90 6.07 19.51
C ASN A 18 15.48 5.59 19.18
N PHE A 19 14.71 6.44 18.50
CA PHE A 19 13.51 6.06 17.81
C PHE A 19 13.97 5.18 16.63
N THR A 20 14.18 3.90 16.87
CA THR A 20 14.09 2.92 15.79
C THR A 20 12.64 2.98 15.32
N ALA A 21 12.43 3.55 14.16
CA ALA A 21 11.14 3.51 13.47
C ALA A 21 10.80 2.02 13.30
N LYS A 22 10.00 1.50 14.21
CA LYS A 22 9.37 0.19 14.07
C LYS A 22 8.49 0.36 12.85
N GLU A 23 8.91 -0.22 11.70
CA GLU A 23 8.15 -0.21 10.47
C GLU A 23 6.70 -0.57 10.82
N ALA A 24 5.81 0.40 10.67
CA ALA A 24 4.42 0.22 11.03
C ALA A 24 3.81 -0.74 10.00
N LYS A 25 3.76 -2.01 10.34
CA LYS A 25 3.03 -3.01 9.57
C LYS A 25 1.55 -2.63 9.64
N MET A 26 0.98 -2.20 8.53
CA MET A 26 -0.46 -1.98 8.42
C MET A 26 -1.12 -3.34 8.22
N ASP A 27 -2.04 -3.71 9.10
CA ASP A 27 -2.79 -4.97 9.02
C ASP A 27 -4.21 -4.70 9.54
N THR A 28 -5.07 -4.24 8.63
CA THR A 28 -6.48 -3.97 8.88
C THR A 28 -7.35 -4.89 8.01
N LYS A 29 -8.66 -4.79 8.14
CA LYS A 29 -9.59 -5.53 7.29
C LYS A 29 -9.50 -5.09 5.82
N GLU A 30 -9.22 -3.81 5.57
CA GLU A 30 -9.21 -3.22 4.24
C GLU A 30 -7.81 -3.18 3.61
N PHE A 31 -6.75 -3.17 4.43
CA PHE A 31 -5.37 -2.97 3.96
C PHE A 31 -4.38 -3.84 4.70
N TYR A 32 -3.41 -4.35 3.96
CA TYR A 32 -2.22 -4.99 4.50
C TYR A 32 -0.98 -4.41 3.81
N VAL A 33 0.06 -4.08 4.59
CA VAL A 33 1.37 -3.68 4.08
C VAL A 33 2.43 -4.57 4.70
N GLY A 34 3.32 -5.11 3.88
CA GLY A 34 4.37 -6.02 4.33
C GLY A 34 5.55 -6.12 3.38
N LYS A 35 6.54 -6.91 3.77
CA LYS A 35 7.72 -7.22 2.95
C LYS A 35 7.48 -8.44 2.07
N ILE A 36 8.02 -8.42 0.86
CA ILE A 36 7.93 -9.55 -0.06
C ILE A 36 8.61 -10.79 0.53
N SER A 37 9.71 -10.62 1.28
CA SER A 37 10.40 -11.71 1.99
C SER A 37 9.48 -12.50 2.94
N ASP A 38 8.45 -11.86 3.48
CA ASP A 38 7.57 -12.44 4.49
C ASP A 38 6.16 -12.76 3.93
N CYS A 39 5.93 -12.50 2.65
CA CYS A 39 4.58 -12.54 2.07
C CYS A 39 3.90 -13.92 2.22
N MET A 40 4.65 -15.01 2.21
CA MET A 40 4.09 -16.35 2.37
C MET A 40 3.48 -16.62 3.75
N GLN A 41 3.78 -15.79 4.78
CA GLN A 41 3.19 -15.91 6.13
C GLN A 41 1.68 -15.59 6.13
N ILE A 42 1.19 -14.90 5.11
CA ILE A 42 -0.22 -14.55 4.96
C ILE A 42 -0.93 -15.36 3.87
N ALA A 43 -0.27 -16.38 3.30
CA ALA A 43 -0.78 -17.14 2.18
C ALA A 43 -2.12 -17.85 2.46
N ASP A 44 -2.39 -18.18 3.72
CA ASP A 44 -3.61 -18.87 4.13
C ASP A 44 -4.78 -17.93 4.48
N ARG A 45 -4.59 -16.61 4.39
CA ARG A 45 -5.64 -15.62 4.65
C ARG A 45 -6.72 -15.56 3.57
N HIS A 46 -6.42 -16.07 2.36
CA HIS A 46 -7.35 -16.14 1.24
C HIS A 46 -7.02 -17.35 0.35
N PRO A 47 -8.01 -18.06 -0.22
CA PRO A 47 -7.77 -19.29 -1.00
C PRO A 47 -6.80 -19.12 -2.18
N ARG A 48 -6.75 -17.91 -2.78
CA ARG A 48 -5.89 -17.62 -3.94
C ARG A 48 -4.61 -16.88 -3.60
N PHE A 49 -4.36 -16.52 -2.33
CA PHE A 49 -3.15 -15.77 -1.97
C PHE A 49 -1.87 -16.57 -2.23
N ARG A 50 -1.87 -17.88 -1.96
CA ARG A 50 -0.67 -18.70 -2.13
C ARG A 50 -0.05 -18.57 -3.52
N GLN A 51 -0.83 -18.67 -4.57
CA GLN A 51 -0.34 -18.57 -5.94
C GLN A 51 0.03 -17.12 -6.34
N ALA A 52 -0.73 -16.14 -5.90
CA ALA A 52 -0.44 -14.72 -6.13
C ALA A 52 0.84 -14.29 -5.43
N LEU A 53 1.02 -14.69 -4.16
CA LEU A 53 2.21 -14.36 -3.37
C LEU A 53 3.45 -15.12 -3.85
N ALA A 54 3.29 -16.34 -4.38
CA ALA A 54 4.36 -17.06 -5.05
C ALA A 54 4.84 -16.32 -6.32
N PHE A 55 3.90 -15.73 -7.08
CA PHE A 55 4.25 -14.88 -8.23
C PHE A 55 4.97 -13.60 -7.78
N LEU A 56 4.49 -12.95 -6.71
CA LEU A 56 5.12 -11.75 -6.13
C LEU A 56 6.55 -12.03 -5.65
N ALA A 57 6.79 -13.20 -5.04
CA ALA A 57 8.09 -13.57 -4.46
C ALA A 57 9.10 -14.15 -5.47
N ARG A 58 8.77 -14.16 -6.78
CA ARG A 58 9.68 -14.71 -7.79
C ARG A 58 10.98 -13.93 -7.91
N PRO A 59 12.13 -14.60 -8.07
CA PRO A 59 13.43 -13.94 -8.04
C PRO A 59 13.71 -13.08 -9.29
N ASP A 60 13.02 -13.35 -10.41
CA ASP A 60 13.20 -12.65 -11.68
C ASP A 60 12.20 -11.51 -11.90
N LEU A 61 11.42 -11.12 -10.86
CA LEU A 61 10.39 -10.08 -10.94
C LEU A 61 10.91 -8.77 -11.54
N ALA A 62 12.14 -8.37 -11.18
CA ALA A 62 12.74 -7.13 -11.64
C ALA A 62 13.06 -7.13 -13.15
N THR A 63 13.19 -8.30 -13.77
CA THR A 63 13.57 -8.46 -15.18
C THR A 63 12.41 -8.85 -16.09
N LEU A 64 11.22 -9.07 -15.50
CA LEU A 64 10.04 -9.39 -16.30
C LEU A 64 9.70 -8.25 -17.27
N PRO A 65 9.45 -8.53 -18.54
CA PRO A 65 8.88 -7.55 -19.45
C PRO A 65 7.56 -6.97 -18.96
N CYS A 66 7.25 -5.73 -19.38
CA CYS A 66 5.90 -5.19 -19.17
C CYS A 66 4.88 -6.05 -19.92
N GLY A 67 3.76 -6.35 -19.26
CA GLY A 67 2.70 -7.16 -19.82
C GLY A 67 1.84 -7.83 -18.77
N ARG A 68 0.79 -8.52 -19.26
CA ARG A 68 -0.10 -9.34 -18.43
C ARG A 68 0.46 -10.77 -18.32
N TYR A 69 0.45 -11.30 -17.11
CA TYR A 69 0.85 -12.65 -16.76
C TYR A 69 -0.33 -13.38 -16.15
N GLU A 70 -0.73 -14.47 -16.76
CA GLU A 70 -1.79 -15.34 -16.23
C GLU A 70 -1.22 -16.19 -15.10
N ILE A 71 -1.95 -16.26 -13.97
CA ILE A 71 -1.63 -17.10 -12.80
C ILE A 71 -2.70 -18.18 -12.67
N ASP A 72 -3.99 -17.78 -12.72
CA ASP A 72 -5.17 -18.65 -12.67
C ASP A 72 -6.30 -18.00 -13.49
N GLY A 73 -6.10 -17.86 -14.79
CA GLY A 73 -7.05 -17.24 -15.70
C GLY A 73 -7.52 -15.87 -15.22
N ASP A 74 -8.84 -15.68 -15.20
CA ASP A 74 -9.46 -14.45 -14.69
C ASP A 74 -9.63 -14.44 -13.16
N ASN A 75 -9.29 -15.54 -12.46
CA ASN A 75 -9.32 -15.55 -11.01
C ASN A 75 -8.08 -14.91 -10.38
N CYS A 76 -6.93 -15.01 -11.07
CA CYS A 76 -5.69 -14.41 -10.59
C CYS A 76 -4.75 -14.12 -11.77
N TRP A 77 -4.35 -12.87 -11.91
CA TRP A 77 -3.41 -12.45 -12.95
C TRP A 77 -2.58 -11.27 -12.48
N ALA A 78 -1.41 -11.08 -13.10
CA ALA A 78 -0.50 -10.01 -12.78
C ALA A 78 -0.27 -9.09 -13.98
N MET A 79 0.01 -7.82 -13.70
CA MET A 79 0.44 -6.81 -14.68
C MET A 79 1.76 -6.22 -14.21
N VAL A 80 2.80 -6.39 -15.03
CA VAL A 80 4.05 -5.63 -14.89
C VAL A 80 3.97 -4.43 -15.82
N GLN A 81 4.18 -3.23 -15.27
CA GLN A 81 4.03 -2.00 -16.05
C GLN A 81 5.00 -0.91 -15.61
N ASP A 82 5.39 -0.06 -16.55
CA ASP A 82 6.03 1.21 -16.23
C ASP A 82 4.93 2.23 -15.91
N ALA A 83 5.07 2.96 -14.81
CA ALA A 83 4.09 3.91 -14.32
C ALA A 83 4.72 5.29 -14.09
N ASP A 84 4.03 6.33 -14.55
CA ASP A 84 4.37 7.71 -14.25
C ASP A 84 3.69 8.12 -12.95
N LEU A 85 4.48 8.36 -11.90
CA LEU A 85 3.97 8.80 -10.61
C LEU A 85 3.67 10.29 -10.64
N LYS A 86 2.50 10.67 -10.15
CA LYS A 86 2.08 12.06 -9.98
C LYS A 86 2.40 12.52 -8.56
N PRO A 87 2.63 13.82 -8.33
CA PRO A 87 2.75 14.35 -6.97
C PRO A 87 1.53 13.97 -6.11
N PHE A 88 1.78 13.69 -4.84
CA PHE A 88 0.72 13.46 -3.86
C PHE A 88 0.11 14.81 -3.47
N GLY A 89 -1.13 15.08 -3.83
CA GLY A 89 -1.84 16.33 -3.52
C GLY A 89 -2.80 16.19 -2.34
N ASP A 90 -3.48 17.27 -1.97
CA ASP A 90 -4.42 17.30 -0.85
C ASP A 90 -5.69 16.47 -1.10
N VAL A 91 -6.13 16.41 -2.36
CA VAL A 91 -7.26 15.60 -2.80
C VAL A 91 -6.78 14.61 -3.84
N GLN A 92 -7.14 13.37 -3.67
CA GLN A 92 -6.85 12.28 -4.59
C GLN A 92 -8.13 11.85 -5.31
N HIS A 93 -7.95 11.04 -6.36
CA HIS A 93 -9.02 10.29 -7.01
C HIS A 93 -8.85 8.81 -6.67
N PRO A 94 -9.16 8.36 -5.43
CA PRO A 94 -9.06 6.96 -5.10
C PRO A 94 -10.04 6.14 -5.92
N GLU A 95 -9.58 4.94 -6.28
CA GLU A 95 -10.38 3.90 -6.91
C GLU A 95 -10.87 2.89 -5.87
N VAL A 96 -12.04 2.29 -6.13
CA VAL A 96 -12.57 1.13 -5.40
C VAL A 96 -12.91 0.03 -6.37
N HIS A 97 -12.71 -1.21 -5.92
CA HIS A 97 -13.09 -2.42 -6.63
C HIS A 97 -14.27 -3.10 -5.94
N GLY A 98 -14.98 -3.96 -6.66
CA GLY A 98 -16.06 -4.77 -6.11
C GLY A 98 -15.69 -6.25 -6.04
N THR A 99 -14.93 -6.71 -7.03
CA THR A 99 -14.65 -8.12 -7.26
C THR A 99 -13.20 -8.48 -6.97
N TYR A 100 -12.24 -7.61 -7.32
CA TYR A 100 -10.83 -7.96 -7.25
C TYR A 100 -10.12 -7.30 -6.06
N ILE A 101 -9.34 -8.13 -5.37
CA ILE A 101 -8.29 -7.70 -4.45
C ILE A 101 -7.10 -7.27 -5.30
N ASP A 102 -6.48 -6.13 -4.95
CA ASP A 102 -5.22 -5.71 -5.55
C ASP A 102 -4.05 -6.04 -4.64
N ILE A 103 -2.99 -6.61 -5.20
CA ILE A 103 -1.66 -6.56 -4.61
C ILE A 103 -0.83 -5.60 -5.46
N GLN A 104 -0.26 -4.58 -4.84
CA GLN A 104 0.59 -3.59 -5.53
C GLN A 104 1.98 -3.57 -4.93
N ALA A 105 3.00 -3.62 -5.77
CA ALA A 105 4.40 -3.63 -5.37
C ALA A 105 5.26 -2.83 -6.36
N PRO A 106 6.00 -1.81 -5.90
CA PRO A 106 6.99 -1.12 -6.70
C PRO A 106 8.22 -2.02 -6.93
N ILE A 107 8.80 -1.97 -8.14
CA ILE A 107 9.96 -2.77 -8.53
C ILE A 107 11.24 -1.91 -8.56
N THR A 108 11.20 -0.72 -9.19
CA THR A 108 12.43 0.06 -9.45
C THR A 108 12.57 1.34 -8.65
N GLY A 109 11.60 1.71 -7.83
CA GLY A 109 11.64 2.92 -7.02
C GLY A 109 10.43 3.02 -6.12
N PRO A 110 10.43 3.90 -5.12
CA PRO A 110 9.31 4.02 -4.19
C PRO A 110 8.03 4.52 -4.89
N GLU A 111 6.90 3.99 -4.44
CA GLU A 111 5.56 4.45 -4.81
C GLU A 111 4.79 4.83 -3.56
N THR A 112 4.14 5.98 -3.58
CA THR A 112 3.16 6.36 -2.56
C THR A 112 1.77 5.97 -3.04
N ILE A 113 1.01 5.27 -2.21
CA ILE A 113 -0.40 4.95 -2.43
C ILE A 113 -1.21 5.68 -1.38
N GLY A 114 -2.21 6.44 -1.80
CA GLY A 114 -3.18 7.04 -0.88
C GLY A 114 -4.20 5.98 -0.45
N LEU A 115 -4.38 5.73 0.84
CA LEU A 115 -5.29 4.72 1.38
C LEU A 115 -6.47 5.39 2.10
N LEU A 116 -7.67 4.82 1.91
CA LEU A 116 -8.88 5.28 2.59
C LEU A 116 -9.86 4.13 2.79
N ALA A 117 -10.11 3.73 4.03
CA ALA A 117 -11.22 2.85 4.34
C ALA A 117 -12.54 3.63 4.27
N ILE A 118 -13.48 3.19 3.47
CA ILE A 118 -14.78 3.85 3.30
C ILE A 118 -15.90 3.04 3.95
N THR A 119 -17.00 3.71 4.30
CA THR A 119 -18.19 3.03 4.84
C THR A 119 -19.00 2.38 3.69
N PRO A 120 -19.88 1.40 4.01
CA PRO A 120 -20.81 0.84 3.02
C PRO A 120 -21.69 1.89 2.34
N GLU A 121 -22.14 2.91 3.08
CA GLU A 121 -22.95 4.00 2.57
C GLU A 121 -22.15 4.86 1.58
N ALA A 122 -20.91 5.22 1.92
CA ALA A 122 -20.01 5.93 1.01
C ALA A 122 -19.73 5.09 -0.24
N ARG A 123 -19.50 3.79 -0.09
CA ARG A 123 -19.30 2.86 -1.22
C ARG A 123 -20.51 2.81 -2.15
N ALA A 124 -21.74 2.78 -1.60
CA ALA A 124 -22.97 2.76 -2.38
C ALA A 124 -23.19 4.06 -3.18
N ALA A 125 -22.66 5.18 -2.71
CA ALA A 125 -22.74 6.48 -3.40
C ALA A 125 -21.72 6.63 -4.56
N VAL A 126 -20.70 5.77 -4.65
CA VAL A 126 -19.71 5.83 -5.72
C VAL A 126 -20.29 5.32 -7.03
N ALA A 127 -20.20 6.13 -8.09
CA ALA A 127 -20.51 5.68 -9.45
C ALA A 127 -19.55 4.55 -9.85
N PHE A 128 -20.09 3.37 -10.16
CA PHE A 128 -19.31 2.16 -10.34
C PHE A 128 -19.54 1.51 -11.72
N ASP A 129 -18.44 1.28 -12.45
CA ASP A 129 -18.45 0.53 -13.70
C ASP A 129 -18.22 -0.96 -13.39
N ALA A 130 -19.31 -1.74 -13.34
CA ALA A 130 -19.23 -3.17 -13.03
C ALA A 130 -18.48 -4.00 -14.09
N LYS A 131 -18.39 -3.53 -15.34
CA LYS A 131 -17.64 -4.24 -16.40
C LYS A 131 -16.14 -4.09 -16.22
N LYS A 132 -15.69 -2.93 -15.71
CA LYS A 132 -14.29 -2.63 -15.44
C LYS A 132 -13.90 -2.93 -13.99
N ASP A 133 -14.88 -3.27 -13.15
CA ASP A 133 -14.72 -3.47 -11.70
C ASP A 133 -14.09 -2.25 -11.00
N ILE A 134 -14.53 -1.03 -11.33
CA ILE A 134 -13.92 0.18 -10.81
C ILE A 134 -14.91 1.31 -10.60
N GLY A 135 -14.75 2.06 -9.53
CA GLY A 135 -15.39 3.34 -9.29
C GLY A 135 -14.37 4.35 -8.75
N PHE A 136 -14.56 5.63 -9.07
CA PHE A 136 -13.69 6.72 -8.62
C PHE A 136 -14.49 7.78 -7.89
N PHE A 137 -13.85 8.47 -6.95
CA PHE A 137 -14.41 9.64 -6.25
C PHE A 137 -13.27 10.51 -5.72
N ASP A 138 -13.61 11.74 -5.30
CA ASP A 138 -12.64 12.66 -4.75
C ASP A 138 -12.59 12.52 -3.24
N ALA A 139 -11.41 12.33 -2.68
CA ALA A 139 -11.22 12.26 -1.23
C ALA A 139 -9.79 12.61 -0.81
N LYS A 140 -9.64 12.97 0.46
CA LYS A 140 -8.35 12.94 1.15
C LYS A 140 -8.04 11.49 1.48
N THR A 141 -6.79 11.10 1.29
CA THR A 141 -6.30 9.74 1.59
C THR A 141 -5.05 9.83 2.45
N GLU A 142 -4.77 8.78 3.22
CA GLU A 142 -3.54 8.68 4.01
C GLU A 142 -2.40 8.13 3.13
N PRO A 143 -1.27 8.83 3.04
CA PRO A 143 -0.15 8.38 2.23
C PRO A 143 0.59 7.20 2.87
N VAL A 144 0.77 6.14 2.11
CA VAL A 144 1.64 5.02 2.46
C VAL A 144 2.67 4.84 1.35
N THR A 145 3.95 5.01 1.68
CA THR A 145 5.04 4.83 0.71
C THR A 145 5.62 3.43 0.82
N LEU A 146 5.53 2.69 -0.27
CA LEU A 146 6.15 1.38 -0.43
C LEU A 146 7.53 1.55 -1.06
N GLN A 147 8.52 0.84 -0.52
CA GLN A 147 9.84 0.70 -1.11
C GLN A 147 9.90 -0.56 -2.00
N PRO A 148 10.81 -0.65 -2.98
CA PRO A 148 11.12 -1.92 -3.62
C PRO A 148 11.40 -3.01 -2.59
N GLY A 149 10.71 -4.16 -2.72
CA GLY A 149 10.73 -5.22 -1.72
C GLY A 149 9.57 -5.19 -0.71
N GLU A 150 8.71 -4.17 -0.80
CA GLU A 150 7.45 -4.08 -0.03
C GLU A 150 6.24 -4.20 -0.96
N PHE A 151 5.10 -4.51 -0.38
CA PHE A 151 3.83 -4.59 -1.10
C PHE A 151 2.65 -4.19 -0.22
N ALA A 152 1.57 -3.80 -0.87
CA ALA A 152 0.27 -3.58 -0.23
C ALA A 152 -0.78 -4.53 -0.80
N ILE A 153 -1.71 -4.99 0.04
CA ILE A 153 -2.96 -5.65 -0.35
C ILE A 153 -4.11 -4.70 -0.06
N LEU A 154 -4.98 -4.53 -1.03
CA LEU A 154 -6.09 -3.58 -1.04
C LEU A 154 -7.38 -4.37 -1.21
N MET A 155 -8.20 -4.43 -0.14
CA MET A 155 -9.34 -5.33 -0.06
C MET A 155 -10.62 -4.65 -0.52
N PRO A 156 -11.35 -5.23 -1.51
CA PRO A 156 -12.68 -4.76 -1.86
C PRO A 156 -13.71 -5.13 -0.77
N PRO A 157 -14.88 -4.50 -0.72
CA PRO A 157 -15.28 -3.34 -1.51
C PRO A 157 -15.01 -2.00 -0.81
N LEU A 158 -14.36 -1.99 0.36
CA LEU A 158 -14.23 -0.81 1.21
C LEU A 158 -12.82 -0.23 1.27
N GLY A 159 -11.82 -0.93 0.75
CA GLY A 159 -10.45 -0.44 0.64
C GLY A 159 -10.26 0.45 -0.59
N ALA A 160 -10.53 1.74 -0.47
CA ALA A 160 -10.26 2.70 -1.52
C ALA A 160 -8.79 3.08 -1.56
N HIS A 161 -8.21 3.26 -2.77
CA HIS A 161 -6.81 3.58 -2.90
C HIS A 161 -6.51 4.45 -4.12
N ALA A 162 -5.52 5.34 -3.99
CA ALA A 162 -5.02 6.20 -5.05
C ALA A 162 -3.57 5.82 -5.38
N PRO A 163 -3.33 4.93 -6.35
CA PRO A 163 -1.99 4.49 -6.71
C PRO A 163 -1.26 5.52 -7.57
N CYS A 164 -0.01 5.21 -7.93
CA CYS A 164 0.83 6.00 -8.82
C CYS A 164 1.05 7.43 -8.32
N ARG A 165 1.39 7.58 -7.02
CA ARG A 165 1.73 8.86 -6.40
C ARG A 165 3.18 8.87 -5.89
N SER A 166 3.68 10.08 -5.62
CA SER A 166 4.99 10.30 -5.01
C SER A 166 4.96 11.54 -4.12
N LEU A 167 5.55 11.45 -2.94
CA LEU A 167 5.77 12.61 -2.06
C LEU A 167 6.93 13.49 -2.52
N ASP A 168 7.88 12.93 -3.29
CA ASP A 168 9.12 13.60 -3.72
C ASP A 168 9.03 14.14 -5.17
N GLY A 169 7.81 14.33 -5.69
CA GLY A 169 7.56 14.82 -7.06
C GLY A 169 7.42 13.71 -8.10
N ALA A 170 7.24 14.13 -9.37
CA ALA A 170 7.00 13.22 -10.48
C ALA A 170 8.22 12.34 -10.77
N ARG A 171 7.99 11.06 -10.98
CA ARG A 171 9.00 10.07 -11.39
C ARG A 171 8.38 8.93 -12.17
N LYS A 172 9.20 8.16 -12.86
CA LYS A 172 8.77 6.91 -13.50
C LYS A 172 9.33 5.73 -12.73
N ILE A 173 8.51 4.72 -12.50
CA ILE A 173 8.89 3.44 -11.90
C ILE A 173 8.35 2.28 -12.70
N ARG A 174 8.94 1.10 -12.51
CA ARG A 174 8.30 -0.17 -12.85
C ARG A 174 7.61 -0.72 -11.62
N LYS A 175 6.39 -1.22 -11.78
CA LYS A 175 5.59 -1.81 -10.71
C LYS A 175 4.86 -3.07 -11.15
N LEU A 176 4.48 -3.87 -10.16
CA LEU A 176 3.59 -5.01 -10.28
C LEU A 176 2.23 -4.68 -9.67
N VAL A 177 1.17 -5.08 -10.36
CA VAL A 177 -0.19 -5.18 -9.80
C VAL A 177 -0.67 -6.61 -10.01
N ILE A 178 -1.14 -7.29 -8.96
CA ILE A 178 -1.80 -8.60 -9.07
C ILE A 178 -3.27 -8.41 -8.73
N LYS A 179 -4.14 -8.85 -9.61
CA LYS A 179 -5.59 -8.88 -9.40
C LYS A 179 -6.00 -10.29 -8.98
N ILE A 180 -6.73 -10.40 -7.89
CA ILE A 180 -7.20 -11.67 -7.32
C ILE A 180 -8.70 -11.56 -7.13
N ARG A 181 -9.46 -12.47 -7.72
CA ARG A 181 -10.91 -12.53 -7.49
C ARG A 181 -11.19 -12.90 -6.02
N ASN A 182 -11.90 -12.02 -5.34
CA ASN A 182 -12.30 -12.19 -3.93
C ASN A 182 -13.40 -13.25 -3.77
#